data_b1d401a933847e51d32ba2f2d902ea4b
#
_entry.id   b1d401a933847e51d32ba2f2d902ea4b
#
_cell.length_a   1.000
_cell.length_b   1.000
_cell.length_c   1.000
_cell.angle_alpha   90.00
_cell.angle_beta   90.00
_cell.angle_gamma   90.00
#
_symmetry.space_group_name_H-M   'P 1'
#
loop_
_entity.id
_entity.type
_entity.pdbx_description
1 polymer ?
#
loop_
_entity_poly.entity_id
_entity_poly.type
_entity_poly.pdbx_seq_one_letter_code
_entity_poly.pdbx_strand_id
1 'polypeptide(L)'
;MAQVTLDVNGRTYVVGCEDGQEPHLMELAKMFDHQVRQVSQDMGQLGDARLFLMGALLLADELTDARARLAQAQSELTRVQAERGRVETRAVQALSLIHI
;
A
#
# COMPACT_ATOMS: atom_id res chain seq x y z
N MET A 1 -18.10 -21.09 1.84
CA MET A 1 -17.00 -20.51 2.65
C MET A 1 -15.81 -21.43 2.64
N ALA A 2 -14.67 -20.90 2.29
CA ALA A 2 -13.42 -21.65 2.30
C ALA A 2 -12.66 -21.40 3.60
N GLN A 3 -11.68 -22.23 3.86
CA GLN A 3 -10.74 -22.05 4.96
C GLN A 3 -9.33 -22.09 4.41
N VAL A 4 -8.44 -21.31 5.01
CA VAL A 4 -7.03 -21.29 4.66
C VAL A 4 -6.20 -21.35 5.93
N THR A 5 -5.09 -22.09 5.87
CA THR A 5 -4.13 -22.17 6.97
C THR A 5 -3.01 -21.16 6.70
N LEU A 6 -2.82 -20.26 7.64
CA LEU A 6 -1.82 -19.20 7.56
C LEU A 6 -0.71 -19.48 8.56
N ASP A 7 0.52 -19.22 8.16
CA ASP A 7 1.69 -19.32 9.04
C ASP A 7 2.17 -17.91 9.38
N VAL A 8 2.13 -17.57 10.67
CA VAL A 8 2.60 -16.28 11.16
C VAL A 8 3.54 -16.52 12.34
N ASN A 9 4.77 -16.10 12.20
CA ASN A 9 5.82 -16.23 13.20
C ASN A 9 6.01 -17.68 13.68
N GLY A 10 5.94 -18.63 12.73
CA GLY A 10 6.12 -20.04 13.00
C GLY A 10 4.92 -20.76 13.59
N ARG A 11 3.80 -20.08 13.76
CA ARG A 11 2.55 -20.66 14.24
C ARG A 11 1.50 -20.66 13.13
N THR A 12 0.66 -21.66 13.14
CA THR A 12 -0.39 -21.82 12.13
C THR A 12 -1.74 -21.38 12.68
N TYR A 13 -2.51 -20.70 11.82
CA TYR A 13 -3.85 -20.24 12.13
C TYR A 13 -4.78 -20.59 10.99
N VAL A 14 -5.93 -21.13 11.30
CA VAL A 14 -6.96 -21.44 10.32
C VAL A 14 -7.95 -20.29 10.30
N VAL A 15 -8.16 -19.70 9.12
CA VAL A 15 -9.00 -18.53 8.93
C VAL A 15 -10.03 -18.82 7.85
N GLY A 16 -11.27 -18.40 8.08
CA GLY A 16 -12.31 -18.46 7.06
C GLY A 16 -12.16 -17.34 6.06
N CYS A 17 -12.47 -17.64 4.81
CA CYS A 17 -12.46 -16.63 3.74
C CYS A 17 -13.51 -16.98 2.69
N GLU A 18 -13.76 -16.05 1.80
CA GLU A 18 -14.62 -16.29 0.66
C GLU A 18 -13.93 -17.21 -0.35
N ASP A 19 -14.71 -17.97 -1.09
CA ASP A 19 -14.19 -18.88 -2.11
C ASP A 19 -13.41 -18.07 -3.16
N GLY A 20 -12.21 -18.53 -3.45
CA GLY A 20 -11.32 -17.89 -4.41
C GLY A 20 -10.41 -16.82 -3.80
N GLN A 21 -10.57 -16.46 -2.53
CA GLN A 21 -9.75 -15.47 -1.85
C GLN A 21 -8.54 -16.06 -1.13
N GLU A 22 -8.40 -17.38 -1.13
CA GLU A 22 -7.31 -18.04 -0.41
C GLU A 22 -5.92 -17.55 -0.83
N PRO A 23 -5.58 -17.44 -2.13
CA PRO A 23 -4.24 -16.95 -2.51
C PRO A 23 -3.99 -15.53 -2.07
N HIS A 24 -4.99 -14.67 -2.14
CA HIS A 24 -4.88 -13.27 -1.72
C HIS A 24 -4.62 -13.19 -0.21
N LEU A 25 -5.36 -13.96 0.58
CA LEU A 25 -5.19 -13.98 2.02
C LEU A 25 -3.81 -14.52 2.41
N MET A 26 -3.29 -15.52 1.68
CA MET A 26 -1.94 -16.03 1.89
C MET A 26 -0.87 -14.96 1.63
N GLU A 27 -1.05 -14.14 0.61
CA GLU A 27 -0.13 -13.03 0.34
C GLU A 27 -0.17 -11.98 1.45
N LEU A 28 -1.36 -11.64 1.94
CA LEU A 28 -1.50 -10.72 3.06
C LEU A 28 -0.83 -11.29 4.32
N ALA A 29 -0.98 -12.57 4.56
CA ALA A 29 -0.36 -13.24 5.70
C ALA A 29 1.17 -13.19 5.63
N LYS A 30 1.76 -13.30 4.44
CA LYS A 30 3.21 -13.16 4.26
C LYS A 30 3.69 -11.76 4.64
N MET A 31 2.96 -10.74 4.25
CA MET A 31 3.28 -9.35 4.60
C MET A 31 3.21 -9.15 6.11
N PHE A 32 2.17 -9.67 6.73
CA PHE A 32 1.99 -9.58 8.17
C PHE A 32 3.07 -10.36 8.91
N ASP A 33 3.37 -11.59 8.47
CA ASP A 33 4.42 -12.42 9.03
C ASP A 33 5.77 -11.69 9.03
N HIS A 34 6.09 -11.03 7.93
CA HIS A 34 7.33 -10.25 7.82
C HIS A 34 7.40 -9.18 8.91
N GLN A 35 6.34 -8.43 9.12
CA GLN A 35 6.29 -7.38 10.14
C GLN A 35 6.39 -7.95 11.56
N VAL A 36 5.68 -9.04 11.81
CA VAL A 36 5.71 -9.68 13.13
C VAL A 36 7.11 -10.23 13.45
N ARG A 37 7.79 -10.81 12.47
CA ARG A 37 9.17 -11.30 12.64
C ARG A 37 10.14 -10.17 12.91
N GLN A 38 9.99 -9.03 12.26
CA GLN A 38 10.80 -7.84 12.52
C GLN A 38 10.64 -7.37 13.96
N VAL A 39 9.41 -7.27 14.45
CA VAL A 39 9.14 -6.87 15.83
C VAL A 39 9.73 -7.89 16.80
N SER A 40 9.59 -9.17 16.52
CA SER A 40 10.11 -10.24 17.37
C SER A 40 11.64 -10.19 17.50
N GLN A 41 12.33 -9.85 16.40
CA GLN A 41 13.79 -9.70 16.39
C GLN A 41 14.23 -8.48 17.19
N ASP A 42 13.52 -7.37 17.08
CA ASP A 42 13.93 -6.10 17.69
C ASP A 42 13.57 -6.02 19.16
N MET A 43 12.42 -6.56 19.55
CA MET A 43 11.85 -6.38 20.89
C MET A 43 11.90 -7.64 21.75
N GLY A 44 12.39 -8.75 21.21
CA GLY A 44 12.52 -10.01 21.95
C GLY A 44 11.19 -10.75 22.08
N GLN A 45 11.08 -11.57 23.13
CA GLN A 45 9.92 -12.44 23.32
C GLN A 45 8.77 -11.68 23.95
N LEU A 46 7.83 -11.26 23.11
CA LEU A 46 6.54 -10.75 23.53
C LEU A 46 5.47 -11.81 23.28
N GLY A 47 4.37 -11.72 24.01
CA GLY A 47 3.22 -12.57 23.74
C GLY A 47 2.66 -12.30 22.33
N ASP A 48 2.00 -13.30 21.73
CA ASP A 48 1.50 -13.21 20.35
C ASP A 48 0.58 -12.00 20.14
N ALA A 49 -0.28 -11.72 21.08
CA ALA A 49 -1.20 -10.58 20.98
C ALA A 49 -0.45 -9.25 20.85
N ARG A 50 0.62 -9.06 21.63
CA ARG A 50 1.43 -7.84 21.54
C ARG A 50 2.25 -7.78 20.26
N LEU A 51 2.80 -8.90 19.81
CA LEU A 51 3.51 -8.98 18.54
C LEU A 51 2.57 -8.64 17.39
N PHE A 52 1.37 -9.17 17.40
CA PHE A 52 0.39 -8.89 16.35
C PHE A 52 -0.06 -7.43 16.38
N LEU A 53 -0.27 -6.87 17.56
CA LEU A 53 -0.61 -5.45 17.69
C LEU A 53 0.51 -4.57 17.10
N MET A 54 1.75 -4.83 17.46
CA MET A 54 2.88 -4.07 16.94
C MET A 54 3.04 -4.24 15.43
N GLY A 55 2.91 -5.48 14.93
CA GLY A 55 2.96 -5.76 13.49
C GLY A 55 1.85 -5.03 12.74
N ALA A 56 0.64 -5.03 13.27
CA ALA A 56 -0.49 -4.32 12.68
C ALA A 56 -0.27 -2.80 12.66
N LEU A 57 0.26 -2.24 13.74
CA LEU A 57 0.55 -0.81 13.82
C LEU A 57 1.63 -0.41 12.82
N LEU A 58 2.65 -1.24 12.62
CA LEU A 58 3.68 -0.98 11.61
C LEU A 58 3.09 -0.98 10.20
N LEU A 59 2.20 -1.92 9.89
CA LEU A 59 1.54 -1.95 8.59
C LEU A 59 0.60 -0.74 8.41
N ALA A 60 -0.10 -0.34 9.45
CA ALA A 60 -0.94 0.86 9.41
C ALA A 60 -0.10 2.11 9.16
N ASP A 61 1.08 2.19 9.75
CA ASP A 61 2.01 3.30 9.53
C ASP A 61 2.51 3.32 8.08
N GLU A 62 2.92 2.17 7.55
CA GLU A 62 3.32 2.04 6.15
C GLU A 62 2.18 2.43 5.20
N LEU A 63 0.95 2.04 5.50
CA LEU A 63 -0.22 2.42 4.70
C LEU A 63 -0.43 3.93 4.73
N THR A 64 -0.29 4.56 5.88
CA THR A 64 -0.42 6.01 6.03
C THR A 64 0.63 6.73 5.17
N ASP A 65 1.89 6.27 5.22
CA ASP A 65 2.96 6.82 4.39
C ASP A 65 2.70 6.64 2.90
N ALA A 66 2.22 5.46 2.50
CA ALA A 66 1.92 5.18 1.10
C ALA A 66 0.78 6.06 0.58
N ARG A 67 -0.25 6.28 1.41
CA ARG A 67 -1.36 7.17 1.06
C ARG A 67 -0.90 8.62 0.90
N ALA A 68 -0.01 9.08 1.77
CA ALA A 68 0.54 10.43 1.66
C ALA A 68 1.36 10.60 0.39
N ARG A 69 2.20 9.61 0.06
CA ARG A 69 2.98 9.62 -1.19
C ARG A 69 2.09 9.58 -2.42
N LEU A 70 1.02 8.79 -2.39
CA LEU A 70 0.07 8.72 -3.49
C LEU A 70 -0.64 10.06 -3.69
N ALA A 71 -1.10 10.69 -2.62
CA ALA A 71 -1.74 11.99 -2.68
C ALA A 71 -0.80 13.06 -3.27
N GLN A 72 0.47 13.05 -2.86
CA GLN A 72 1.48 13.96 -3.40
C GLN A 72 1.73 13.70 -4.89
N ALA A 73 1.87 12.44 -5.29
CA ALA A 73 2.07 12.09 -6.69
C ALA A 73 0.88 12.51 -7.55
N GLN A 74 -0.34 12.31 -7.06
CA GLN A 74 -1.56 12.75 -7.77
C GLN A 74 -1.60 14.28 -7.91
N SER A 75 -1.21 15.00 -6.87
CA SER A 75 -1.15 16.46 -6.89
C SER A 75 -0.10 16.95 -7.91
N GLU A 76 1.07 16.34 -7.95
CA GLU A 76 2.11 16.67 -8.92
C GLU A 76 1.68 16.35 -10.34
N LEU A 77 1.02 15.22 -10.55
CA LEU A 77 0.51 14.84 -11.87
C LEU A 77 -0.51 15.86 -12.36
N THR A 78 -1.45 16.27 -11.51
CA THR A 78 -2.43 17.30 -11.82
C THR A 78 -1.75 18.61 -12.21
N ARG A 79 -0.72 19.02 -11.46
CA ARG A 79 0.06 20.23 -11.74
C ARG A 79 0.75 20.15 -13.10
N VAL A 80 1.40 19.02 -13.39
CA VAL A 80 2.11 18.82 -14.65
C VAL A 80 1.13 18.82 -15.82
N GLN A 81 -0.01 18.16 -15.68
CA GLN A 81 -1.04 18.16 -16.71
C GLN A 81 -1.60 19.56 -16.98
N ALA A 82 -1.79 20.36 -15.92
CA ALA A 82 -2.23 21.75 -16.05
C ALA A 82 -1.20 22.61 -16.78
N GLU A 83 0.09 22.46 -16.44
CA GLU A 83 1.19 23.16 -17.12
C GLU A 83 1.28 22.76 -18.59
N ARG A 84 1.16 21.47 -18.87
CA ARG A 84 1.17 20.95 -20.25
C ARG A 84 0.02 21.56 -21.06
N GLY A 85 -1.17 21.57 -20.50
CA GLY A 85 -2.34 22.19 -21.16
C GLY A 85 -2.13 23.67 -21.46
N ARG A 86 -1.52 24.42 -20.52
CA ARG A 86 -1.21 25.84 -20.74
C ARG A 86 -0.18 26.03 -21.85
N VAL A 87 0.85 25.21 -21.92
CA VAL A 87 1.87 25.27 -22.97
C VAL A 87 1.24 24.97 -24.32
N GLU A 88 0.42 23.95 -24.41
CA GLU A 88 -0.30 23.60 -25.66
C GLU A 88 -1.23 24.72 -26.10
N THR A 89 -1.96 25.34 -25.20
CA THR A 89 -2.84 26.47 -25.50
C THR A 89 -2.05 27.66 -26.01
N ARG A 90 -0.91 27.98 -25.39
CA ARG A 90 -0.04 29.07 -25.85
C ARG A 90 0.52 28.80 -27.25
N ALA A 91 0.94 27.56 -27.51
CA ALA A 91 1.46 27.17 -28.82
C ALA A 91 0.38 27.32 -29.91
N VAL A 92 -0.84 26.88 -29.64
CA VAL A 92 -1.99 27.04 -30.57
C VAL A 92 -2.28 28.52 -30.81
N GLN A 93 -2.30 29.34 -29.78
CA GLN A 93 -2.53 30.79 -29.91
C GLN A 93 -1.43 31.46 -30.72
N ALA A 94 -0.17 31.09 -30.50
CA ALA A 94 0.96 31.63 -31.28
C ALA A 94 0.85 31.25 -32.74
N LEU A 95 0.49 30.02 -33.06
CA LEU A 95 0.27 29.57 -34.45
C LEU A 95 -0.91 30.32 -35.09
N SER A 96 -1.98 30.54 -34.35
CA SER A 96 -3.13 31.27 -34.84
C SER A 96 -2.78 32.73 -35.19
N LEU A 97 -1.91 33.37 -34.39
CA LEU A 97 -1.45 34.73 -34.66
C LEU A 97 -0.54 34.81 -35.89
N ILE A 98 0.22 33.76 -36.16
CA ILE A 98 1.13 33.72 -37.33
C ILE A 98 0.33 33.61 -38.63
N HIS A 99 -0.86 33.00 -38.59
CA HIS A 99 -1.69 32.82 -39.78
C HIS A 99 -2.53 34.05 -40.15
N ILE A 100 -2.51 35.06 -39.34
CA ILE A 100 -3.17 36.31 -39.63
C ILE A 100 -2.19 37.29 -40.32
#